data_a132230a989891c0aaa263c52aa995d9
#
_entry.id   a132230a989891c0aaa263c52aa995d9
#
_cell.length_a   1.000
_cell.length_b   1.000
_cell.length_c   1.000
_cell.angle_alpha   90.00
_cell.angle_beta   90.00
_cell.angle_gamma   90.00
#
_symmetry.space_group_name_H-M   'P 1'
#
loop_
_entity.id
_entity.type
_entity.pdbx_description
1 polymer ?
#
loop_
_entity_poly.entity_id
_entity_poly.type
_entity_poly.pdbx_seq_one_letter_code
_entity_poly.pdbx_strand_id
1 'polypeptide(L)'
;MPTALFDGGLTLQGDVTLGTGLYIVDGGTLKINANSVITGVGVSFYLMNGAKLDVAGGAELDVQAYDPANPSTRPDPFAGILFFADRTGSSVSHSLSGNSDSDTNGVVYFPNDQLTYTGNSGSSYPCIKVIASQLEVTGSGTVTIGCDPSLPTGAPSFESALRVKLVE
;
A
#
# COMPACT_ATOMS: atom_id res chain seq x y z
N MET A 1 7.08 2.31 17.53
CA MET A 1 7.55 2.11 16.15
C MET A 1 8.58 3.18 15.83
N PRO A 2 9.76 2.86 15.29
CA PRO A 2 10.68 3.86 14.77
C PRO A 2 9.97 4.69 13.69
N THR A 3 10.25 5.98 13.64
CA THR A 3 9.58 6.90 12.72
C THR A 3 10.61 7.72 11.97
N ALA A 4 10.47 7.79 10.65
CA ALA A 4 11.26 8.65 9.78
C ALA A 4 10.34 9.65 9.07
N LEU A 5 10.75 10.90 8.97
CA LEU A 5 10.02 11.98 8.30
C LEU A 5 10.82 12.46 7.09
N PHE A 6 10.14 12.55 5.95
CA PHE A 6 10.67 13.02 4.67
C PHE A 6 9.84 14.22 4.21
N ASP A 7 10.39 15.41 4.31
CA ASP A 7 9.78 16.66 3.85
C ASP A 7 10.07 16.85 2.34
N GLY A 8 9.00 16.95 1.56
CA GLY A 8 9.09 17.16 0.10
C GLY A 8 9.16 15.88 -0.74
N GLY A 9 9.12 14.71 -0.14
CA GLY A 9 9.04 13.43 -0.85
C GLY A 9 10.14 12.44 -0.49
N LEU A 10 9.99 11.20 -0.97
CA LEU A 10 10.93 10.09 -0.80
C LEU A 10 11.05 9.33 -2.12
N THR A 11 12.26 9.16 -2.63
CA THR A 11 12.50 8.33 -3.81
C THR A 11 13.28 7.08 -3.42
N LEU A 12 12.74 5.92 -3.75
CA LEU A 12 13.38 4.63 -3.60
C LEU A 12 13.82 4.11 -4.96
N GLN A 13 15.10 3.74 -5.07
CA GLN A 13 15.70 3.27 -6.32
C GLN A 13 16.75 2.21 -6.06
N GLY A 14 16.75 1.16 -6.91
CA GLY A 14 17.63 0.01 -6.76
C GLY A 14 17.15 -0.96 -5.68
N ASP A 15 18.05 -1.74 -5.11
CA ASP A 15 17.75 -2.72 -4.08
C ASP A 15 17.73 -2.04 -2.70
N VAL A 16 16.53 -1.84 -2.14
CA VAL A 16 16.35 -1.14 -0.88
C VAL A 16 15.66 -2.04 0.13
N THR A 17 16.29 -2.24 1.27
CA THR A 17 15.68 -2.93 2.42
C THR A 17 15.22 -1.90 3.46
N LEU A 18 13.93 -1.89 3.72
CA LEU A 18 13.31 -1.01 4.71
C LEU A 18 13.28 -1.71 6.08
N GLY A 19 13.75 -1.02 7.09
CA GLY A 19 13.58 -1.47 8.48
C GLY A 19 12.13 -1.34 8.93
N THR A 20 11.72 -2.14 9.92
CA THR A 20 10.42 -2.00 10.57
C THR A 20 10.23 -0.56 11.06
N GLY A 21 9.15 0.10 10.63
CA GLY A 21 8.93 1.50 11.01
C GLY A 21 7.80 2.20 10.27
N LEU A 22 7.50 3.41 10.76
CA LEU A 22 6.60 4.36 10.12
C LEU A 22 7.42 5.37 9.31
N TYR A 23 7.15 5.43 8.03
CA TYR A 23 7.78 6.33 7.07
C TYR A 23 6.77 7.41 6.70
N ILE A 24 6.98 8.62 7.20
CA ILE A 24 6.10 9.76 6.94
C ILE A 24 6.66 10.55 5.76
N VAL A 25 5.83 10.74 4.74
CA VAL A 25 6.15 11.58 3.58
C VAL A 25 5.24 12.81 3.65
N ASP A 26 5.84 13.96 3.89
CA ASP A 26 5.15 15.24 4.05
C ASP A 26 5.25 16.05 2.74
N GLY A 27 4.14 16.07 2.00
CA GLY A 27 4.12 16.65 0.66
C GLY A 27 4.94 15.87 -0.37
N GLY A 28 4.97 16.35 -1.60
CA GLY A 28 5.76 15.76 -2.68
C GLY A 28 5.28 14.36 -3.10
N THR A 29 6.21 13.43 -3.31
CA THR A 29 5.89 12.10 -3.83
C THR A 29 6.75 11.02 -3.15
N LEU A 30 6.09 9.95 -2.69
CA LEU A 30 6.74 8.67 -2.44
C LEU A 30 6.87 7.97 -3.80
N LYS A 31 8.06 8.01 -4.35
CA LYS A 31 8.36 7.45 -5.68
C LYS A 31 9.18 6.18 -5.57
N ILE A 32 8.72 5.14 -6.26
CA ILE A 32 9.45 3.89 -6.42
C ILE A 32 9.73 3.71 -7.91
N ASN A 33 11.01 3.77 -8.26
CA ASN A 33 11.43 3.74 -9.66
C ASN A 33 11.32 2.33 -10.25
N ALA A 34 11.19 2.28 -11.58
CA ALA A 34 11.21 1.01 -12.31
C ALA A 34 12.51 0.23 -12.06
N ASN A 35 12.43 -1.09 -12.13
CA ASN A 35 13.54 -2.02 -11.86
C ASN A 35 14.15 -1.88 -10.45
N SER A 36 13.39 -1.37 -9.51
CA SER A 36 13.77 -1.36 -8.09
C SER A 36 13.16 -2.54 -7.38
N VAL A 37 13.90 -3.10 -6.43
CA VAL A 37 13.44 -4.16 -5.52
C VAL A 37 13.36 -3.58 -4.11
N ILE A 38 12.17 -3.43 -3.60
CA ILE A 38 11.93 -2.85 -2.28
C ILE A 38 11.44 -3.95 -1.35
N THR A 39 12.21 -4.24 -0.32
CA THR A 39 11.88 -5.26 0.68
C THR A 39 11.67 -4.66 2.05
N GLY A 40 10.80 -5.24 2.87
CA GLY A 40 10.63 -4.81 4.24
C GLY A 40 9.47 -5.49 4.98
N VAL A 41 9.67 -5.72 6.27
CA VAL A 41 8.66 -6.30 7.15
C VAL A 41 8.31 -5.33 8.28
N GLY A 42 7.01 -5.17 8.53
CA GLY A 42 6.53 -4.23 9.55
C GLY A 42 6.65 -2.78 9.13
N VAL A 43 6.42 -2.50 7.85
CA VAL A 43 6.55 -1.16 7.26
C VAL A 43 5.17 -0.52 7.10
N SER A 44 5.07 0.76 7.42
CA SER A 44 3.90 1.58 7.13
C SER A 44 4.35 2.91 6.54
N PHE A 45 3.67 3.35 5.49
CA PHE A 45 3.88 4.67 4.90
C PHE A 45 2.68 5.57 5.19
N TYR A 46 2.95 6.76 5.72
CA TYR A 46 1.95 7.79 5.92
C TYR A 46 2.21 8.97 4.98
N LEU A 47 1.26 9.21 4.08
CA LEU A 47 1.30 10.29 3.09
C LEU A 47 0.44 11.44 3.61
N MET A 48 1.06 12.56 3.93
CA MET A 48 0.37 13.73 4.46
C MET A 48 0.59 14.97 3.58
N ASN A 49 -0.25 15.98 3.78
CA ASN A 49 -0.18 17.25 3.05
C ASN A 49 -0.17 17.10 1.51
N GLY A 50 -1.01 16.19 0.98
CA GLY A 50 -1.12 15.94 -0.45
C GLY A 50 0.04 15.17 -1.05
N ALA A 51 0.82 14.47 -0.24
CA ALA A 51 1.85 13.55 -0.73
C ALA A 51 1.24 12.45 -1.59
N LYS A 52 1.91 12.10 -2.68
CA LYS A 52 1.45 11.10 -3.65
C LYS A 52 2.25 9.82 -3.55
N LEU A 53 1.61 8.70 -3.86
CA LEU A 53 2.28 7.44 -4.15
C LEU A 53 2.43 7.28 -5.65
N ASP A 54 3.64 6.98 -6.11
CA ASP A 54 3.94 6.68 -7.51
C ASP A 54 4.88 5.47 -7.59
N VAL A 55 4.32 4.31 -7.88
CA VAL A 55 5.06 3.07 -8.08
C VAL A 55 5.12 2.79 -9.57
N ALA A 56 6.32 2.85 -10.12
CA ALA A 56 6.54 2.63 -11.55
C ALA A 56 6.37 1.16 -11.92
N GLY A 57 5.90 0.91 -13.15
CA GLY A 57 5.84 -0.45 -13.70
C GLY A 57 7.21 -1.11 -13.72
N GLY A 58 7.26 -2.40 -13.38
CA GLY A 58 8.51 -3.15 -13.26
C GLY A 58 9.25 -2.98 -11.92
N ALA A 59 8.73 -2.19 -10.99
CA ALA A 59 9.18 -2.22 -9.61
C ALA A 59 8.66 -3.48 -8.92
N GLU A 60 9.50 -4.12 -8.13
CA GLU A 60 9.16 -5.26 -7.27
C GLU A 60 9.00 -4.75 -5.83
N LEU A 61 7.83 -4.98 -5.25
CA LEU A 61 7.51 -4.65 -3.87
C LEU A 61 7.28 -5.93 -3.08
N ASP A 62 8.24 -6.27 -2.25
CA ASP A 62 8.15 -7.34 -1.27
C ASP A 62 8.08 -6.72 0.13
N VAL A 63 6.93 -6.12 0.41
CA VAL A 63 6.73 -5.30 1.62
C VAL A 63 5.51 -5.78 2.38
N GLN A 64 5.69 -6.00 3.68
CA GLN A 64 4.64 -6.41 4.58
C GLN A 64 4.35 -5.31 5.60
N ALA A 65 3.07 -4.98 5.75
CA ALA A 65 2.63 -4.12 6.83
C ALA A 65 2.91 -4.75 8.20
N TYR A 66 2.94 -3.90 9.21
CA TYR A 66 3.09 -4.35 10.58
C TYR A 66 1.97 -5.32 10.98
N ASP A 67 2.33 -6.50 11.47
CA ASP A 67 1.40 -7.52 11.96
C ASP A 67 1.18 -7.37 13.47
N PRO A 68 -0.05 -7.03 13.93
CA PRO A 68 -0.35 -6.92 15.35
C PRO A 68 -0.37 -8.27 16.09
N ALA A 69 -0.44 -9.39 15.37
CA ALA A 69 -0.36 -10.72 15.97
C ALA A 69 1.07 -11.11 16.38
N ASN A 70 2.07 -10.34 15.94
CA ASN A 70 3.44 -10.54 16.38
C ASN A 70 3.66 -9.90 17.76
N PRO A 71 3.80 -10.68 18.86
CA PRO A 71 3.78 -10.17 20.23
C PRO A 71 5.03 -9.36 20.62
N SER A 72 6.01 -9.23 19.74
CA SER A 72 7.24 -8.48 20.03
C SER A 72 7.08 -6.97 19.86
N THR A 73 5.89 -6.48 19.51
CA THR A 73 5.69 -5.09 19.15
C THR A 73 4.44 -4.51 19.81
N ARG A 74 4.54 -3.25 20.23
CA ARG A 74 3.44 -2.50 20.89
C ARG A 74 2.22 -2.38 19.98
N PRO A 75 1.00 -2.26 20.52
CA PRO A 75 -0.17 -1.92 19.72
C PRO A 75 0.11 -0.62 18.95
N ASP A 76 0.12 -0.74 17.63
CA ASP A 76 0.42 0.34 16.71
C ASP A 76 -0.88 0.72 15.99
N PRO A 77 -1.27 2.00 15.95
CA PRO A 77 -2.47 2.44 15.26
C PRO A 77 -2.43 2.18 13.75
N PHE A 78 -1.25 1.95 13.18
CA PHE A 78 -1.06 1.60 11.77
C PHE A 78 -0.94 0.09 11.51
N ALA A 79 -1.22 -0.74 12.52
CA ALA A 79 -1.16 -2.19 12.37
C ALA A 79 -2.01 -2.67 11.17
N GLY A 80 -1.40 -3.44 10.29
CA GLY A 80 -2.03 -3.92 9.06
C GLY A 80 -2.13 -2.89 7.92
N ILE A 81 -1.76 -1.63 8.15
CA ILE A 81 -1.81 -0.59 7.11
C ILE A 81 -0.43 -0.43 6.49
N LEU A 82 -0.34 -0.65 5.18
CA LEU A 82 0.89 -0.45 4.44
C LEU A 82 1.01 0.99 3.92
N PHE A 83 -0.03 1.49 3.27
CA PHE A 83 -0.10 2.87 2.81
C PHE A 83 -1.33 3.57 3.39
N PHE A 84 -1.12 4.72 4.00
CA PHE A 84 -2.15 5.57 4.57
C PHE A 84 -2.01 6.98 4.01
N ALA A 85 -3.08 7.54 3.43
CA ALA A 85 -3.13 8.95 3.06
C ALA A 85 -4.01 9.74 4.02
N ASP A 86 -3.63 10.99 4.25
CA ASP A 86 -4.38 11.92 5.09
C ASP A 86 -5.79 12.12 4.54
N ARG A 87 -6.76 12.24 5.45
CA ARG A 87 -8.18 12.50 5.12
C ARG A 87 -8.47 13.97 4.88
N THR A 88 -7.54 14.84 5.29
CA THR A 88 -7.69 16.29 5.23
C THR A 88 -6.86 16.85 4.09
N GLY A 89 -7.47 17.64 3.25
CA GLY A 89 -6.77 18.25 2.12
C GLY A 89 -7.47 18.03 0.78
N SER A 90 -6.83 18.49 -0.28
CA SER A 90 -7.30 18.25 -1.64
C SER A 90 -7.05 16.81 -2.04
N SER A 91 -8.03 16.19 -2.69
CA SER A 91 -7.86 14.85 -3.26
C SER A 91 -6.70 14.81 -4.24
N VAL A 92 -5.88 13.77 -4.13
CA VAL A 92 -4.77 13.50 -5.04
C VAL A 92 -4.96 12.16 -5.75
N SER A 93 -4.17 11.93 -6.80
CA SER A 93 -4.17 10.66 -7.51
C SER A 93 -2.87 9.92 -7.24
N HIS A 94 -3.01 8.69 -6.78
CA HIS A 94 -1.92 7.75 -6.54
C HIS A 94 -1.83 6.76 -7.68
N SER A 95 -0.63 6.27 -7.96
CA SER A 95 -0.36 5.23 -8.96
C SER A 95 0.36 4.05 -8.30
N LEU A 96 -0.21 2.86 -8.47
CA LEU A 96 0.39 1.61 -8.03
C LEU A 96 0.45 0.65 -9.20
N SER A 97 1.63 0.51 -9.79
CA SER A 97 1.85 -0.43 -10.87
C SER A 97 2.40 -1.75 -10.31
N GLY A 98 1.73 -2.84 -10.67
CA GLY A 98 2.12 -4.18 -10.22
C GLY A 98 3.20 -4.81 -11.09
N ASN A 99 4.08 -5.58 -10.46
CA ASN A 99 4.96 -6.53 -11.10
C ASN A 99 4.57 -7.96 -10.67
N SER A 100 4.83 -8.95 -11.54
CA SER A 100 4.52 -10.37 -11.27
C SER A 100 5.21 -10.93 -10.03
N ASP A 101 6.34 -10.34 -9.66
CA ASP A 101 7.20 -10.83 -8.58
C ASP A 101 6.97 -10.08 -7.25
N SER A 102 6.01 -9.15 -7.21
CA SER A 102 5.69 -8.39 -6.00
C SER A 102 4.90 -9.23 -5.00
N ASP A 103 5.36 -9.28 -3.76
CA ASP A 103 4.65 -9.87 -2.61
C ASP A 103 4.33 -8.77 -1.59
N THR A 104 3.20 -8.10 -1.79
CA THR A 104 2.79 -6.97 -0.96
C THR A 104 1.62 -7.36 -0.08
N ASN A 105 1.76 -7.17 1.23
CA ASN A 105 0.77 -7.52 2.22
C ASN A 105 0.39 -6.31 3.08
N GLY A 106 -0.91 -6.00 3.15
CA GLY A 106 -1.43 -4.93 3.99
C GLY A 106 -2.60 -4.17 3.38
N VAL A 107 -2.99 -3.11 4.06
CA VAL A 107 -4.09 -2.23 3.64
C VAL A 107 -3.54 -0.98 2.97
N VAL A 108 -4.08 -0.65 1.81
CA VAL A 108 -3.94 0.66 1.15
C VAL A 108 -5.17 1.47 1.51
N TYR A 109 -4.99 2.55 2.27
CA TYR A 109 -6.07 3.36 2.81
C TYR A 109 -5.97 4.81 2.32
N PHE A 110 -6.70 5.11 1.25
CA PHE A 110 -6.76 6.41 0.58
C PHE A 110 -8.21 6.94 0.52
N PRO A 111 -8.84 7.20 1.67
CA PRO A 111 -10.30 7.39 1.74
C PRO A 111 -10.81 8.64 1.01
N ASN A 112 -9.93 9.60 0.75
CA ASN A 112 -10.26 10.85 0.06
C ASN A 112 -9.65 10.94 -1.34
N ASP A 113 -8.83 9.97 -1.73
CA ASP A 113 -7.98 10.02 -2.91
C ASP A 113 -8.38 8.98 -3.96
N GLN A 114 -7.89 9.18 -5.17
CA GLN A 114 -7.99 8.22 -6.26
C GLN A 114 -6.77 7.31 -6.29
N LEU A 115 -6.98 6.03 -6.50
CA LEU A 115 -5.92 5.07 -6.80
C LEU A 115 -6.09 4.51 -8.22
N THR A 116 -5.08 4.68 -9.05
CA THR A 116 -4.94 3.96 -10.32
C THR A 116 -4.05 2.76 -10.09
N TYR A 117 -4.64 1.57 -10.25
CA TYR A 117 -3.93 0.30 -10.21
C TYR A 117 -3.67 -0.19 -11.63
N THR A 118 -2.40 -0.36 -11.98
CA THR A 118 -2.03 -0.90 -13.30
C THR A 118 -1.43 -2.28 -13.10
N GLY A 119 -2.20 -3.32 -13.46
CA GLY A 119 -1.74 -4.71 -13.43
C GLY A 119 -0.99 -5.08 -14.69
N ASN A 120 0.12 -5.83 -14.54
CA ASN A 120 0.73 -6.56 -15.64
C ASN A 120 0.34 -8.05 -15.50
N SER A 121 0.30 -8.79 -16.63
CA SER A 121 -0.07 -10.20 -16.62
C SER A 121 0.84 -10.98 -15.66
N GLY A 122 0.24 -11.60 -14.65
CA GLY A 122 0.96 -12.34 -13.61
C GLY A 122 1.15 -11.59 -12.29
N SER A 123 0.77 -10.31 -12.19
CA SER A 123 0.83 -9.59 -10.91
C SER A 123 -0.09 -10.24 -9.89
N SER A 124 0.48 -10.75 -8.83
CA SER A 124 -0.25 -11.32 -7.71
C SER A 124 0.10 -10.53 -6.45
N TYR A 125 -0.88 -9.83 -5.89
CA TYR A 125 -0.76 -9.30 -4.54
C TYR A 125 -1.54 -10.22 -3.61
N PRO A 126 -0.87 -11.12 -2.90
CA PRO A 126 -1.55 -12.21 -2.18
C PRO A 126 -2.44 -11.71 -1.06
N CYS A 127 -2.22 -10.50 -0.55
CA CYS A 127 -3.05 -9.97 0.53
C CYS A 127 -3.06 -8.44 0.60
N ILE A 128 -3.58 -7.80 -0.44
CA ILE A 128 -3.79 -6.34 -0.42
C ILE A 128 -5.28 -6.02 -0.27
N LYS A 129 -5.64 -5.15 0.69
CA LYS A 129 -6.96 -4.51 0.77
C LYS A 129 -6.84 -3.07 0.35
N VAL A 130 -7.72 -2.64 -0.54
CA VAL A 130 -7.75 -1.25 -1.02
C VAL A 130 -9.03 -0.57 -0.53
N ILE A 131 -8.87 0.57 0.12
CA ILE A 131 -9.92 1.51 0.47
C ILE A 131 -9.54 2.85 -0.15
N ALA A 132 -10.25 3.28 -1.16
CA ALA A 132 -10.02 4.53 -1.88
C ALA A 132 -11.35 5.21 -2.18
N SER A 133 -11.32 6.53 -2.38
CA SER A 133 -12.49 7.29 -2.86
C SER A 133 -12.88 6.84 -4.27
N GLN A 134 -11.88 6.61 -5.12
CA GLN A 134 -12.06 6.08 -6.46
C GLN A 134 -10.92 5.09 -6.76
N LEU A 135 -11.27 3.93 -7.31
CA LEU A 135 -10.32 2.94 -7.78
C LEU A 135 -10.48 2.77 -9.29
N GLU A 136 -9.41 3.01 -10.01
CA GLU A 136 -9.29 2.72 -11.44
C GLU A 136 -8.34 1.55 -11.63
N VAL A 137 -8.78 0.52 -12.34
CA VAL A 137 -7.96 -0.66 -12.64
C VAL A 137 -7.72 -0.70 -14.14
N THR A 138 -6.45 -0.68 -14.53
CA THR A 138 -6.03 -0.69 -15.93
C THR A 138 -5.02 -1.81 -16.18
N GLY A 139 -4.79 -2.14 -17.44
CA GLY A 139 -3.83 -3.18 -17.83
C GLY A 139 -4.46 -4.55 -18.04
N SER A 140 -3.62 -5.58 -18.18
CA SER A 140 -4.02 -6.96 -18.48
C SER A 140 -3.89 -7.91 -17.28
N GLY A 141 -3.69 -7.36 -16.09
CA GLY A 141 -3.51 -8.13 -14.86
C GLY A 141 -4.84 -8.59 -14.25
N THR A 142 -4.77 -9.62 -13.43
CA THR A 142 -5.88 -10.05 -12.59
C THR A 142 -5.72 -9.41 -11.22
N VAL A 143 -6.71 -8.65 -10.76
CA VAL A 143 -6.77 -8.18 -9.38
C VAL A 143 -7.44 -9.26 -8.54
N THR A 144 -6.65 -9.98 -7.77
CA THR A 144 -7.19 -10.96 -6.83
C THR A 144 -7.47 -10.27 -5.49
N ILE A 145 -8.73 -10.15 -5.14
CA ILE A 145 -9.16 -9.65 -3.82
C ILE A 145 -9.33 -10.87 -2.92
N GLY A 146 -8.31 -11.21 -2.20
CA GLY A 146 -8.36 -12.31 -1.27
C GLY A 146 -7.01 -12.48 -0.57
N CYS A 147 -7.05 -12.69 0.73
CA CYS A 147 -5.86 -13.07 1.47
C CYS A 147 -5.84 -14.58 1.60
N ASP A 148 -4.69 -15.21 1.38
CA ASP A 148 -4.48 -16.61 1.74
C ASP A 148 -4.65 -16.74 3.27
N PRO A 149 -5.60 -17.53 3.73
CA PRO A 149 -5.83 -17.69 5.17
C PRO A 149 -4.67 -18.38 5.90
N SER A 150 -3.71 -18.94 5.19
CA SER A 150 -2.49 -19.54 5.75
C SER A 150 -1.38 -18.52 5.99
N LEU A 151 -1.47 -17.32 5.39
CA LEU A 151 -0.53 -16.24 5.67
C LEU A 151 -0.92 -15.56 6.99
N PRO A 152 0.04 -15.14 7.83
CA PRO A 152 -0.26 -14.40 9.05
C PRO A 152 -0.96 -13.10 8.68
N THR A 153 -2.29 -13.14 8.71
CA THR A 153 -3.15 -12.04 8.34
C THR A 153 -3.29 -11.08 9.51
N GLY A 154 -2.30 -10.24 9.72
CA GLY A 154 -2.43 -9.10 10.65
C GLY A 154 -3.40 -8.02 10.16
N ALA A 155 -3.95 -8.15 8.96
CA ALA A 155 -4.95 -7.23 8.48
C ALA A 155 -6.28 -7.46 9.24
N PRO A 156 -6.86 -6.44 9.88
CA PRO A 156 -8.15 -6.57 10.51
C PRO A 156 -9.16 -7.07 9.49
N SER A 157 -9.86 -8.16 9.83
CA SER A 157 -10.94 -8.69 9.01
C SER A 157 -12.11 -7.70 9.04
N PHE A 158 -12.14 -6.79 8.11
CA PHE A 158 -13.35 -6.02 7.85
C PHE A 158 -14.29 -6.94 7.05
N GLU A 159 -15.18 -7.61 7.72
CA GLU A 159 -16.36 -8.19 7.07
C GLU A 159 -17.26 -7.04 6.61
N SER A 160 -16.96 -6.47 5.45
CA SER A 160 -17.93 -5.62 4.78
C SER A 160 -18.93 -6.54 4.10
N ALA A 161 -20.14 -6.59 4.63
CA ALA A 161 -21.27 -7.10 3.87
C ALA A 161 -21.40 -6.21 2.60
N LEU A 162 -20.92 -6.70 1.48
CA LEU A 162 -21.16 -6.11 0.17
C LEU A 162 -22.67 -6.08 -0.08
N ARG A 163 -23.32 -4.96 0.23
CA ARG A 163 -24.66 -4.68 -0.26
C ARG A 163 -24.52 -4.06 -1.65
N VAL A 164 -24.47 -4.89 -2.68
CA VAL A 164 -24.73 -4.44 -4.04
C VAL A 164 -26.21 -4.12 -4.15
N LYS A 165 -26.56 -2.86 -4.13
CA LYS A 165 -27.92 -2.39 -4.46
C LYS A 165 -27.93 -2.10 -5.96
N LEU A 166 -28.49 -3.00 -6.76
CA LEU A 166 -28.90 -2.67 -8.13
C LEU A 166 -29.99 -1.60 -8.03
N VAL A 167 -29.74 -0.45 -8.64
CA VAL A 167 -30.75 0.59 -8.88
C VAL A 167 -31.23 0.35 -10.31
N GLU A 168 -32.50 -0.11 -10.42
CA GLU A 168 -33.25 -0.07 -11.68
C GLU A 168 -33.58 1.38 -12.06
#